data_ae5d54c5380aef22194e0f64934993cd
#
_entry.id   ae5d54c5380aef22194e0f64934993cd
#
_cell.length_a   1.000
_cell.length_b   1.000
_cell.length_c   1.000
_cell.angle_alpha   90.00
_cell.angle_beta   90.00
_cell.angle_gamma   90.00
#
_symmetry.space_group_name_H-M   'P 1'
#
loop_
_entity.id
_entity.type
_entity.pdbx_description
1 polymer ?
#
loop_
_entity_poly.entity_id
_entity_poly.type
_entity_poly.pdbx_seq_one_letter_code
_entity_poly.pdbx_strand_id
1 'polypeptide(L)'
;IYSGGFFTGESFVDAFAGADAPKGLVLGSMATFFFTFCFYMVRNVMTFKEFTECIPAGFRAMVAPIMILTMAWTLSGMTGLLGAKFYVHDLVANSAGILKMFLPTIIFVVAMFLAFSTGTSWGTFSILIPVVCNVFGSGDTYEMLIISIAACLSGAVCGDHCSPISDTTIMASAGAHSDHVNHVSTQLPYALTAASVSVAGYLIAGGIAYFTENSLALIALPITLCLLFVTLL
;
A
#
# COMPACT_ATOMS: atom_id res chain seq x y z
N ILE A 1 9.01 -16.58 -9.23
CA ILE A 1 9.45 -17.98 -9.10
C ILE A 1 10.48 -18.33 -10.17
N TYR A 2 10.19 -18.11 -11.45
CA TYR A 2 11.14 -18.34 -12.54
C TYR A 2 12.45 -17.57 -12.33
N SER A 3 12.37 -16.27 -12.05
CA SER A 3 13.53 -15.40 -11.81
C SER A 3 14.29 -15.71 -10.50
N GLY A 4 13.70 -16.47 -9.59
CA GLY A 4 14.32 -16.91 -8.35
C GLY A 4 14.98 -18.29 -8.41
N GLY A 5 15.08 -18.90 -9.60
CA GLY A 5 15.83 -20.12 -9.79
C GLY A 5 15.06 -21.42 -9.53
N PHE A 6 13.73 -21.41 -9.52
CA PHE A 6 12.93 -22.62 -9.32
C PHE A 6 13.26 -23.74 -10.30
N PHE A 7 13.51 -23.40 -11.57
CA PHE A 7 13.85 -24.38 -12.60
C PHE A 7 15.35 -24.75 -12.62
N THR A 8 16.17 -24.12 -11.79
CA THR A 8 17.61 -24.39 -11.65
C THR A 8 17.95 -25.16 -10.38
N GLY A 9 16.93 -25.63 -9.63
CA GLY A 9 17.11 -26.53 -8.50
C GLY A 9 16.92 -25.90 -7.12
N GLU A 10 16.54 -24.62 -7.05
CA GLU A 10 16.17 -23.99 -5.79
C GLU A 10 14.83 -24.52 -5.25
N SER A 11 14.67 -24.52 -3.95
CA SER A 11 13.38 -24.87 -3.33
C SER A 11 12.31 -23.82 -3.73
N PHE A 12 11.03 -24.19 -3.68
CA PHE A 12 9.93 -23.25 -3.99
C PHE A 12 9.99 -22.00 -3.10
N VAL A 13 10.32 -22.14 -1.84
CA VAL A 13 10.41 -21.04 -0.87
C VAL A 13 11.56 -20.11 -1.22
N ASP A 14 12.74 -20.67 -1.48
CA ASP A 14 13.94 -19.88 -1.81
C ASP A 14 13.79 -19.19 -3.17
N ALA A 15 13.21 -19.91 -4.16
CA ALA A 15 12.90 -19.34 -5.47
C ALA A 15 11.85 -18.22 -5.41
N PHE A 16 10.90 -18.29 -4.47
CA PHE A 16 9.92 -17.23 -4.25
C PHE A 16 10.56 -16.03 -3.54
N ALA A 17 11.36 -16.27 -2.50
CA ALA A 17 12.07 -15.23 -1.75
C ALA A 17 13.12 -14.49 -2.60
N GLY A 18 13.83 -15.22 -3.47
CA GLY A 18 14.82 -14.66 -4.39
C GLY A 18 14.25 -14.13 -5.71
N ALA A 19 12.91 -14.10 -5.88
CA ALA A 19 12.29 -13.70 -7.14
C ALA A 19 12.43 -12.20 -7.40
N ASP A 20 12.84 -11.87 -8.64
CA ASP A 20 12.78 -10.51 -9.16
C ASP A 20 11.34 -10.18 -9.54
N ALA A 21 10.62 -9.51 -8.62
CA ALA A 21 9.22 -9.19 -8.80
C ALA A 21 8.92 -8.35 -10.05
N PRO A 22 9.67 -7.28 -10.39
CA PRO A 22 9.50 -6.53 -11.63
C PRO A 22 9.56 -7.40 -12.89
N LYS A 23 10.57 -8.26 -13.01
CA LYS A 23 10.67 -9.19 -14.16
C LYS A 23 9.53 -10.19 -14.17
N GLY A 24 9.16 -10.72 -13.00
CA GLY A 24 8.05 -11.65 -12.86
C GLY A 24 6.72 -11.05 -13.29
N LEU A 25 6.46 -9.79 -12.94
CA LEU A 25 5.26 -9.06 -13.34
C LEU A 25 5.20 -8.82 -14.85
N VAL A 26 6.30 -8.41 -15.49
CA VAL A 26 6.34 -8.21 -16.94
C VAL A 26 6.07 -9.52 -17.68
N LEU A 27 6.77 -10.61 -17.32
CA LEU A 27 6.59 -11.90 -17.96
C LEU A 27 5.19 -12.47 -17.71
N GLY A 28 4.69 -12.35 -16.48
CA GLY A 28 3.36 -12.81 -16.09
C GLY A 28 2.25 -12.06 -16.82
N SER A 29 2.36 -10.73 -16.92
CA SER A 29 1.38 -9.91 -17.65
C SER A 29 1.35 -10.23 -19.15
N MET A 30 2.52 -10.42 -19.77
CA MET A 30 2.60 -10.84 -21.17
C MET A 30 1.97 -12.24 -21.39
N ALA A 31 2.29 -13.19 -20.53
CA ALA A 31 1.71 -14.54 -20.61
C ALA A 31 0.18 -14.50 -20.42
N THR A 32 -0.30 -13.71 -19.44
CA THR A 32 -1.73 -13.51 -19.19
C THR A 32 -2.41 -12.84 -20.39
N PHE A 33 -1.79 -11.83 -20.99
CA PHE A 33 -2.32 -11.17 -22.18
C PHE A 33 -2.52 -12.15 -23.34
N PHE A 34 -1.52 -12.98 -23.65
CA PHE A 34 -1.66 -14.00 -24.71
C PHE A 34 -2.69 -15.07 -24.37
N PHE A 35 -2.70 -15.53 -23.12
CA PHE A 35 -3.71 -16.51 -22.68
C PHE A 35 -5.12 -15.93 -22.81
N THR A 36 -5.35 -14.71 -22.34
CA THR A 36 -6.65 -14.02 -22.43
C THR A 36 -7.07 -13.83 -23.89
N PHE A 37 -6.14 -13.41 -24.74
CA PHE A 37 -6.40 -13.29 -26.18
C PHE A 37 -6.89 -14.61 -26.77
N CYS A 38 -6.14 -15.70 -26.60
CA CYS A 38 -6.51 -17.02 -27.11
C CYS A 38 -7.85 -17.50 -26.54
N PHE A 39 -8.04 -17.33 -25.23
CA PHE A 39 -9.25 -17.75 -24.55
C PHE A 39 -10.50 -17.01 -25.07
N TYR A 40 -10.41 -15.69 -25.23
CA TYR A 40 -11.54 -14.90 -25.72
C TYR A 40 -11.84 -15.13 -27.19
N MET A 41 -10.82 -15.38 -28.02
CA MET A 41 -11.02 -15.75 -29.43
C MET A 41 -11.70 -17.11 -29.57
N VAL A 42 -11.23 -18.13 -28.83
CA VAL A 42 -11.79 -19.47 -28.86
C VAL A 42 -13.24 -19.51 -28.33
N ARG A 43 -13.51 -18.71 -27.29
CA ARG A 43 -14.86 -18.63 -26.69
C ARG A 43 -15.79 -17.65 -27.42
N ASN A 44 -15.34 -16.97 -28.46
CA ASN A 44 -16.10 -15.94 -29.17
C ASN A 44 -16.74 -14.90 -28.24
N VAL A 45 -15.99 -14.50 -27.18
CA VAL A 45 -16.44 -13.49 -26.21
C VAL A 45 -16.38 -12.09 -26.83
N MET A 46 -15.38 -11.85 -27.67
CA MET A 46 -15.17 -10.58 -28.39
C MET A 46 -14.50 -10.85 -29.72
N THR A 47 -14.63 -9.86 -30.62
CA THR A 47 -13.97 -9.91 -31.93
C THR A 47 -12.50 -9.49 -31.81
N PHE A 48 -11.69 -9.86 -32.80
CA PHE A 48 -10.29 -9.43 -32.87
C PHE A 48 -10.15 -7.89 -32.85
N LYS A 49 -11.08 -7.19 -33.52
CA LYS A 49 -11.11 -5.72 -33.57
C LYS A 49 -11.35 -5.14 -32.17
N GLU A 50 -12.34 -5.61 -31.46
CA GLU A 50 -12.64 -5.17 -30.08
C GLU A 50 -11.46 -5.42 -29.16
N PHE A 51 -10.83 -6.60 -29.25
CA PHE A 51 -9.65 -6.90 -28.45
C PHE A 51 -8.50 -5.93 -28.73
N THR A 52 -8.23 -5.62 -30.01
CA THR A 52 -7.15 -4.71 -30.37
C THR A 52 -7.45 -3.26 -29.95
N GLU A 53 -8.70 -2.85 -29.89
CA GLU A 53 -9.12 -1.53 -29.37
C GLU A 53 -8.92 -1.40 -27.85
N CYS A 54 -8.93 -2.49 -27.10
CA CYS A 54 -8.61 -2.48 -25.68
C CYS A 54 -7.16 -2.08 -25.38
N ILE A 55 -6.21 -2.36 -26.28
CA ILE A 55 -4.79 -2.05 -26.08
C ILE A 55 -4.56 -0.53 -25.93
N PRO A 56 -4.94 0.32 -26.89
CA PRO A 56 -4.78 1.76 -26.74
C PRO A 56 -5.64 2.36 -25.61
N ALA A 57 -6.78 1.74 -25.28
CA ALA A 57 -7.57 2.14 -24.13
C ALA A 57 -6.82 1.87 -22.81
N GLY A 58 -6.19 0.71 -22.66
CA GLY A 58 -5.33 0.38 -21.54
C GLY A 58 -4.14 1.33 -21.39
N PHE A 59 -3.46 1.65 -22.50
CA PHE A 59 -2.38 2.65 -22.50
C PHE A 59 -2.85 4.03 -22.00
N ARG A 60 -4.00 4.49 -22.47
CA ARG A 60 -4.56 5.78 -22.01
C ARG A 60 -4.90 5.75 -20.52
N ALA A 61 -5.45 4.66 -20.01
CA ALA A 61 -5.77 4.51 -18.60
C ALA A 61 -4.51 4.54 -17.72
N MET A 62 -3.36 4.05 -18.22
CA MET A 62 -2.11 4.03 -17.48
C MET A 62 -1.33 5.34 -17.49
N VAL A 63 -1.69 6.31 -18.32
CA VAL A 63 -0.97 7.60 -18.41
C VAL A 63 -0.99 8.34 -17.07
N ALA A 64 -2.16 8.49 -16.45
CA ALA A 64 -2.29 9.20 -15.18
C ALA A 64 -1.54 8.50 -14.03
N PRO A 65 -1.66 7.19 -13.80
CA PRO A 65 -0.85 6.46 -12.81
C PRO A 65 0.66 6.61 -13.02
N ILE A 66 1.14 6.49 -14.26
CA ILE A 66 2.57 6.63 -14.58
C ILE A 66 3.07 8.05 -14.28
N MET A 67 2.29 9.07 -14.65
CA MET A 67 2.63 10.47 -14.35
C MET A 67 2.71 10.71 -12.83
N ILE A 68 1.73 10.23 -12.07
CA ILE A 68 1.69 10.37 -10.62
C ILE A 68 2.92 9.71 -9.99
N LEU A 69 3.22 8.47 -10.36
CA LEU A 69 4.38 7.75 -9.85
C LEU A 69 5.70 8.46 -10.21
N THR A 70 5.84 8.95 -11.44
CA THR A 70 7.04 9.67 -11.88
C THR A 70 7.24 10.95 -11.07
N MET A 71 6.18 11.71 -10.85
CA MET A 71 6.23 12.93 -10.03
C MET A 71 6.51 12.62 -8.56
N ALA A 72 5.90 11.55 -8.01
CA ALA A 72 6.15 11.11 -6.64
C ALA A 72 7.62 10.68 -6.43
N TRP A 73 8.19 9.94 -7.37
CA TRP A 73 9.62 9.55 -7.31
C TRP A 73 10.54 10.75 -7.45
N THR A 74 10.21 11.70 -8.31
CA THR A 74 10.96 12.95 -8.45
C THR A 74 10.93 13.74 -7.15
N LEU A 75 9.76 13.89 -6.52
CA LEU A 75 9.60 14.57 -5.24
C LEU A 75 10.39 13.84 -4.14
N SER A 76 10.31 12.52 -4.07
CA SER A 76 11.08 11.70 -3.12
C SER A 76 12.60 11.89 -3.32
N GLY A 77 13.06 11.92 -4.57
CA GLY A 77 14.47 12.21 -4.89
C GLY A 77 14.89 13.61 -4.45
N MET A 78 14.08 14.61 -4.72
CA MET A 78 14.35 16.01 -4.32
C MET A 78 14.37 16.18 -2.80
N THR A 79 13.41 15.60 -2.08
CA THR A 79 13.39 15.64 -0.60
C THR A 79 14.60 14.92 0.01
N GLY A 80 15.06 13.85 -0.63
CA GLY A 80 16.32 13.18 -0.26
C GLY A 80 17.54 14.08 -0.41
N LEU A 81 17.64 14.81 -1.55
CA LEU A 81 18.74 15.77 -1.78
C LEU A 81 18.71 16.97 -0.82
N LEU A 82 17.53 17.41 -0.40
CA LEU A 82 17.36 18.46 0.60
C LEU A 82 17.72 18.01 2.02
N GLY A 83 18.05 16.74 2.22
CA GLY A 83 18.39 16.21 3.53
C GLY A 83 17.20 16.09 4.49
N ALA A 84 15.98 16.05 3.96
CA ALA A 84 14.75 15.95 4.75
C ALA A 84 14.78 14.79 5.75
N LYS A 85 15.44 13.69 5.39
CA LYS A 85 15.67 12.54 6.27
C LYS A 85 16.42 12.90 7.58
N PHE A 86 17.44 13.75 7.48
CA PHE A 86 18.21 14.16 8.66
C PHE A 86 17.39 15.07 9.56
N TYR A 87 16.65 16.00 8.97
CA TYR A 87 15.75 16.89 9.70
C TYR A 87 14.67 16.11 10.47
N VAL A 88 14.00 15.18 9.78
CA VAL A 88 12.94 14.35 10.40
C VAL A 88 13.54 13.43 11.47
N HIS A 89 14.70 12.83 11.20
CA HIS A 89 15.42 12.00 12.18
C HIS A 89 15.76 12.82 13.45
N ASP A 90 16.34 14.01 13.30
CA ASP A 90 16.71 14.86 14.44
C ASP A 90 15.48 15.32 15.22
N LEU A 91 14.39 15.64 14.53
CA LEU A 91 13.13 16.02 15.15
C LEU A 91 12.53 14.86 15.97
N VAL A 92 12.60 13.64 15.48
CA VAL A 92 12.11 12.44 16.19
C VAL A 92 13.09 12.03 17.31
N ALA A 93 14.40 12.07 17.06
CA ALA A 93 15.41 11.72 18.04
C ALA A 93 15.38 12.68 19.25
N ASN A 94 15.16 13.96 19.02
CA ASN A 94 15.04 14.99 20.06
C ASN A 94 13.63 15.09 20.67
N SER A 95 12.66 14.36 20.13
CA SER A 95 11.30 14.32 20.66
C SER A 95 11.25 13.52 21.96
N ALA A 96 10.41 13.94 22.89
CA ALA A 96 10.14 13.15 24.09
C ALA A 96 9.71 11.73 23.68
N GLY A 97 10.19 10.73 24.43
CA GLY A 97 9.93 9.30 24.11
C GLY A 97 8.45 8.97 23.85
N ILE A 98 7.54 9.70 24.49
CA ILE A 98 6.10 9.60 24.28
C ILE A 98 5.70 9.83 22.81
N LEU A 99 6.35 10.74 22.09
CA LEU A 99 6.02 10.99 20.67
C LEU A 99 6.32 9.75 19.79
N LYS A 100 7.39 9.01 20.12
CA LYS A 100 7.74 7.76 19.40
C LYS A 100 6.63 6.70 19.52
N MET A 101 5.99 6.62 20.68
CA MET A 101 4.85 5.72 20.90
C MET A 101 3.67 6.01 19.96
N PHE A 102 3.39 7.30 19.70
CA PHE A 102 2.29 7.73 18.83
C PHE A 102 2.63 7.71 17.34
N LEU A 103 3.90 7.58 16.98
CA LEU A 103 4.37 7.76 15.61
C LEU A 103 3.71 6.81 14.60
N PRO A 104 3.51 5.49 14.86
CA PRO A 104 2.78 4.61 13.93
C PRO A 104 1.35 5.09 13.67
N THR A 105 0.67 5.56 14.71
CA THR A 105 -0.71 6.09 14.58
C THR A 105 -0.73 7.37 13.74
N ILE A 106 0.22 8.28 13.97
CA ILE A 106 0.35 9.51 13.19
C ILE A 106 0.61 9.18 11.73
N ILE A 107 1.52 8.23 11.45
CA ILE A 107 1.82 7.77 10.10
C ILE A 107 0.58 7.17 9.43
N PHE A 108 -0.19 6.34 10.13
CA PHE A 108 -1.44 5.79 9.61
C PHE A 108 -2.41 6.89 9.19
N VAL A 109 -2.68 7.86 10.06
CA VAL A 109 -3.61 8.97 9.80
C VAL A 109 -3.12 9.82 8.64
N VAL A 110 -1.83 10.19 8.61
CA VAL A 110 -1.24 10.97 7.51
C VAL A 110 -1.32 10.21 6.20
N ALA A 111 -0.99 8.92 6.19
CA ALA A 111 -1.07 8.09 5.00
C ALA A 111 -2.51 7.99 4.48
N MET A 112 -3.49 7.83 5.38
CA MET A 112 -4.90 7.78 5.04
C MET A 112 -5.38 9.08 4.39
N PHE A 113 -5.05 10.24 4.96
CA PHE A 113 -5.43 11.53 4.37
C PHE A 113 -4.75 11.81 3.05
N LEU A 114 -3.47 11.49 2.91
CA LEU A 114 -2.74 11.66 1.65
C LEU A 114 -3.34 10.77 0.56
N ALA A 115 -3.56 9.50 0.83
CA ALA A 115 -4.13 8.57 -0.14
C ALA A 115 -5.57 8.94 -0.50
N PHE A 116 -6.38 9.37 0.46
CA PHE A 116 -7.72 9.87 0.20
C PHE A 116 -7.73 11.08 -0.74
N SER A 117 -6.83 12.04 -0.51
CA SER A 117 -6.75 13.28 -1.31
C SER A 117 -6.10 13.09 -2.67
N THR A 118 -5.22 12.11 -2.82
CA THR A 118 -4.53 11.80 -4.09
C THR A 118 -5.23 10.73 -4.93
N GLY A 119 -6.09 9.91 -4.28
CA GLY A 119 -6.75 8.77 -4.91
C GLY A 119 -5.79 7.65 -5.30
N THR A 120 -4.64 7.53 -4.61
CA THR A 120 -3.68 6.48 -4.88
C THR A 120 -2.89 6.04 -3.64
N SER A 121 -2.94 4.74 -3.35
CA SER A 121 -2.09 4.13 -2.32
C SER A 121 -0.63 4.06 -2.74
N TRP A 122 -0.35 3.76 -4.00
CA TRP A 122 1.01 3.63 -4.53
C TRP A 122 1.80 4.94 -4.48
N GLY A 123 1.17 6.05 -4.86
CA GLY A 123 1.78 7.38 -4.73
C GLY A 123 2.11 7.71 -3.28
N THR A 124 1.22 7.40 -2.36
CA THR A 124 1.41 7.59 -0.93
C THR A 124 2.56 6.73 -0.37
N PHE A 125 2.65 5.46 -0.77
CA PHE A 125 3.77 4.58 -0.41
C PHE A 125 5.12 5.13 -0.85
N SER A 126 5.18 5.60 -2.09
CA SER A 126 6.41 6.12 -2.68
C SER A 126 6.97 7.33 -1.91
N ILE A 127 6.10 8.12 -1.29
CA ILE A 127 6.49 9.30 -0.50
C ILE A 127 6.81 8.92 0.95
N LEU A 128 5.92 8.16 1.60
CA LEU A 128 5.99 7.95 3.04
C LEU A 128 6.93 6.83 3.48
N ILE A 129 7.05 5.74 2.73
CA ILE A 129 7.94 4.62 3.13
C ILE A 129 9.40 5.07 3.28
N PRO A 130 10.00 5.83 2.33
CA PRO A 130 11.35 6.36 2.53
C PRO A 130 11.49 7.23 3.78
N VAL A 131 10.47 8.03 4.10
CA VAL A 131 10.46 8.86 5.32
C VAL A 131 10.46 7.98 6.56
N VAL A 132 9.56 6.98 6.62
CA VAL A 132 9.47 6.02 7.74
C VAL A 132 10.78 5.25 7.92
N CYS A 133 11.37 4.75 6.84
CA CYS A 133 12.65 4.04 6.89
C CYS A 133 13.79 4.93 7.39
N ASN A 134 13.78 6.21 7.03
CA ASN A 134 14.80 7.15 7.49
C ASN A 134 14.66 7.51 8.98
N VAL A 135 13.42 7.54 9.50
CA VAL A 135 13.15 7.82 10.91
C VAL A 135 13.61 6.67 11.82
N PHE A 136 13.39 5.42 11.39
CA PHE A 136 13.66 4.23 12.20
C PHE A 136 14.88 3.41 11.74
N GLY A 137 15.53 3.79 10.65
CA GLY A 137 16.55 2.97 9.98
C GLY A 137 17.93 2.96 10.66
N SER A 138 18.11 3.61 11.81
CA SER A 138 19.40 3.68 12.52
C SER A 138 19.32 3.01 13.91
N GLY A 139 19.35 1.66 13.98
CA GLY A 139 19.63 0.94 15.21
C GLY A 139 18.41 0.30 15.90
N ASP A 140 18.31 0.34 17.19
CA ASP A 140 17.53 -0.49 18.13
C ASP A 140 15.99 -0.49 18.02
N THR A 141 15.39 -0.04 16.92
CA THR A 141 13.93 0.13 16.77
C THR A 141 13.33 -0.62 15.58
N TYR A 142 13.89 -1.79 15.26
CA TYR A 142 13.40 -2.61 14.13
C TYR A 142 11.91 -2.93 14.22
N GLU A 143 11.39 -3.16 15.41
CA GLU A 143 9.97 -3.44 15.65
C GLU A 143 9.10 -2.22 15.36
N MET A 144 9.51 -1.04 15.82
CA MET A 144 8.82 0.21 15.51
C MET A 144 8.85 0.54 14.03
N LEU A 145 9.93 0.18 13.32
CA LEU A 145 10.01 0.31 11.87
C LEU A 145 8.94 -0.55 11.18
N ILE A 146 8.84 -1.83 11.54
CA ILE A 146 7.85 -2.74 10.95
C ILE A 146 6.43 -2.24 11.22
N ILE A 147 6.10 -1.86 12.46
CA ILE A 147 4.78 -1.35 12.84
C ILE A 147 4.47 -0.06 12.06
N SER A 148 5.44 0.83 11.91
CA SER A 148 5.27 2.09 11.19
C SER A 148 5.12 1.90 9.67
N ILE A 149 5.83 0.95 9.08
CA ILE A 149 5.61 0.55 7.67
C ILE A 149 4.22 -0.05 7.51
N ALA A 150 3.80 -0.94 8.41
CA ALA A 150 2.46 -1.51 8.39
C ALA A 150 1.37 -0.42 8.52
N ALA A 151 1.59 0.56 9.38
CA ALA A 151 0.71 1.72 9.54
C ALA A 151 0.63 2.58 8.26
N CYS A 152 1.76 2.82 7.61
CA CYS A 152 1.82 3.54 6.34
C CYS A 152 1.04 2.80 5.24
N LEU A 153 1.28 1.51 5.09
CA LEU A 153 0.62 0.68 4.08
C LEU A 153 -0.89 0.61 4.30
N SER A 154 -1.32 0.29 5.51
CA SER A 154 -2.74 0.16 5.84
C SER A 154 -3.49 1.49 5.78
N GLY A 155 -2.86 2.58 6.24
CA GLY A 155 -3.42 3.93 6.13
C GLY A 155 -3.61 4.35 4.69
N ALA A 156 -2.60 4.15 3.85
CA ALA A 156 -2.68 4.50 2.44
C ALA A 156 -3.73 3.65 1.69
N VAL A 157 -3.82 2.35 1.97
CA VAL A 157 -4.87 1.50 1.37
C VAL A 157 -6.26 1.94 1.83
N CYS A 158 -6.43 2.25 3.11
CA CYS A 158 -7.71 2.73 3.65
C CYS A 158 -8.15 4.04 2.99
N GLY A 159 -7.24 5.01 2.86
CA GLY A 159 -7.51 6.30 2.22
C GLY A 159 -7.86 6.17 0.74
N ASP A 160 -7.09 5.39 0.01
CA ASP A 160 -7.33 5.11 -1.40
C ASP A 160 -8.69 4.43 -1.61
N HIS A 161 -8.98 3.40 -0.82
CA HIS A 161 -10.21 2.63 -0.92
C HIS A 161 -11.48 3.47 -0.74
N CYS A 162 -11.48 4.48 0.11
CA CYS A 162 -12.64 5.35 0.33
C CYS A 162 -12.58 6.67 -0.45
N SER A 163 -11.55 6.89 -1.26
CA SER A 163 -11.42 8.10 -2.06
C SER A 163 -12.36 8.11 -3.26
N PRO A 164 -13.13 9.21 -3.48
CA PRO A 164 -13.99 9.33 -4.65
C PRO A 164 -13.21 9.51 -5.97
N ILE A 165 -11.94 9.84 -5.90
CA ILE A 165 -11.08 10.04 -7.08
C ILE A 165 -10.14 8.85 -7.33
N SER A 166 -10.24 7.80 -6.51
CA SER A 166 -9.45 6.57 -6.70
C SER A 166 -9.94 5.80 -7.92
N ASP A 167 -9.00 5.39 -8.76
CA ASP A 167 -9.28 4.54 -9.91
C ASP A 167 -9.88 3.18 -9.49
N THR A 168 -9.46 2.62 -8.35
CA THR A 168 -10.02 1.38 -7.80
C THR A 168 -11.49 1.53 -7.45
N THR A 169 -11.89 2.64 -6.80
CA THR A 169 -13.28 2.94 -6.44
C THR A 169 -14.13 3.24 -7.67
N ILE A 170 -13.57 3.98 -8.65
CA ILE A 170 -14.23 4.27 -9.92
C ILE A 170 -14.47 2.97 -10.70
N MET A 171 -13.46 2.12 -10.81
CA MET A 171 -13.59 0.85 -11.53
C MET A 171 -14.55 -0.13 -10.85
N ALA A 172 -14.55 -0.18 -9.51
CA ALA A 172 -15.48 -1.02 -8.75
C ALA A 172 -16.93 -0.59 -8.97
N SER A 173 -17.23 0.71 -8.87
CA SER A 173 -18.57 1.23 -9.11
C SER A 173 -19.02 1.04 -10.55
N ALA A 174 -18.15 1.27 -11.53
CA ALA A 174 -18.43 1.05 -12.95
C ALA A 174 -18.67 -0.44 -13.25
N GLY A 175 -17.84 -1.34 -12.70
CA GLY A 175 -18.00 -2.78 -12.88
C GLY A 175 -19.27 -3.34 -12.24
N ALA A 176 -19.70 -2.76 -11.12
CA ALA A 176 -20.95 -3.11 -10.46
C ALA A 176 -22.20 -2.42 -11.07
N HIS A 177 -22.02 -1.55 -12.07
CA HIS A 177 -23.09 -0.70 -12.62
C HIS A 177 -23.84 0.12 -11.56
N SER A 178 -23.12 0.54 -10.51
CA SER A 178 -23.65 1.36 -9.43
C SER A 178 -23.28 2.83 -9.63
N ASP A 179 -24.09 3.74 -9.09
CA ASP A 179 -23.76 5.16 -9.07
C ASP A 179 -22.50 5.37 -8.20
N HIS A 180 -21.50 6.04 -8.78
CA HIS A 180 -20.20 6.21 -8.15
C HIS A 180 -20.26 6.98 -6.83
N VAL A 181 -21.02 8.08 -6.79
CA VAL A 181 -21.15 8.91 -5.57
C VAL A 181 -21.90 8.16 -4.48
N ASN A 182 -22.92 7.42 -4.85
CA ASN A 182 -23.66 6.56 -3.92
C ASN A 182 -22.77 5.44 -3.37
N HIS A 183 -21.95 4.80 -4.23
CA HIS A 183 -20.97 3.80 -3.80
C HIS A 183 -20.00 4.36 -2.75
N VAL A 184 -19.38 5.51 -3.03
CA VAL A 184 -18.46 6.19 -2.11
C VAL A 184 -19.15 6.54 -0.79
N SER A 185 -20.34 7.14 -0.84
CA SER A 185 -21.06 7.60 0.36
C SER A 185 -21.51 6.45 1.27
N THR A 186 -21.86 5.31 0.69
CA THR A 186 -22.27 4.11 1.45
C THR A 186 -21.07 3.33 1.99
N GLN A 187 -19.91 3.38 1.31
CA GLN A 187 -18.67 2.74 1.72
C GLN A 187 -17.96 3.48 2.86
N LEU A 188 -18.03 4.81 2.85
CA LEU A 188 -17.29 5.68 3.78
C LEU A 188 -17.51 5.36 5.27
N PRO A 189 -18.74 5.11 5.78
CA PRO A 189 -18.95 4.74 7.17
C PRO A 189 -18.23 3.45 7.58
N TYR A 190 -18.21 2.44 6.71
CA TYR A 190 -17.50 1.18 6.97
C TYR A 190 -15.99 1.40 7.00
N ALA A 191 -15.47 2.18 6.04
CA ALA A 191 -14.05 2.52 6.00
C ALA A 191 -13.62 3.31 7.24
N LEU A 192 -14.40 4.28 7.70
CA LEU A 192 -14.13 5.04 8.92
C LEU A 192 -14.20 4.17 10.18
N THR A 193 -15.10 3.20 10.24
CA THR A 193 -15.15 2.22 11.34
C THR A 193 -13.86 1.39 11.37
N ALA A 194 -13.45 0.84 10.24
CA ALA A 194 -12.20 0.09 10.15
C ALA A 194 -10.96 0.97 10.46
N ALA A 195 -10.97 2.22 10.02
CA ALA A 195 -9.90 3.19 10.32
C ALA A 195 -9.81 3.49 11.82
N SER A 196 -10.94 3.67 12.51
CA SER A 196 -10.96 3.93 13.96
C SER A 196 -10.41 2.75 14.77
N VAL A 197 -10.77 1.52 14.38
CA VAL A 197 -10.20 0.29 14.95
C VAL A 197 -8.68 0.22 14.70
N SER A 198 -8.25 0.55 13.49
CA SER A 198 -6.83 0.56 13.14
C SER A 198 -6.04 1.60 13.96
N VAL A 199 -6.58 2.80 14.14
CA VAL A 199 -5.99 3.84 15.01
C VAL A 199 -5.81 3.32 16.42
N ALA A 200 -6.84 2.71 17.02
CA ALA A 200 -6.74 2.11 18.35
C ALA A 200 -5.69 0.99 18.40
N GLY A 201 -5.65 0.13 17.38
CA GLY A 201 -4.67 -0.94 17.27
C GLY A 201 -3.22 -0.42 17.19
N TYR A 202 -2.97 0.62 16.39
CA TYR A 202 -1.64 1.22 16.29
C TYR A 202 -1.22 1.99 17.55
N LEU A 203 -2.17 2.58 18.27
CA LEU A 203 -1.91 3.17 19.60
C LEU A 203 -1.46 2.12 20.61
N ILE A 204 -2.17 0.99 20.65
CA ILE A 204 -1.82 -0.14 21.55
C ILE A 204 -0.47 -0.74 21.15
N ALA A 205 -0.24 -1.01 19.85
CA ALA A 205 1.00 -1.58 19.38
C ALA A 205 2.20 -0.66 19.62
N GLY A 206 2.06 0.64 19.35
CA GLY A 206 3.09 1.63 19.64
C GLY A 206 3.39 1.74 21.14
N GLY A 207 2.35 1.63 21.99
CA GLY A 207 2.50 1.58 23.45
C GLY A 207 3.26 0.34 23.90
N ILE A 208 2.88 -0.84 23.43
CA ILE A 208 3.56 -2.09 23.77
C ILE A 208 5.02 -2.05 23.31
N ALA A 209 5.28 -1.63 22.07
CA ALA A 209 6.64 -1.53 21.54
C ALA A 209 7.51 -0.52 22.31
N TYR A 210 6.91 0.52 22.87
CA TYR A 210 7.62 1.52 23.68
C TYR A 210 7.96 1.03 25.08
N PHE A 211 7.05 0.27 25.73
CA PHE A 211 7.23 -0.19 27.12
C PHE A 211 7.93 -1.55 27.23
N THR A 212 7.90 -2.35 26.17
CA THR A 212 8.36 -3.73 26.21
C THR A 212 9.36 -3.93 25.08
N GLU A 213 10.62 -3.72 25.25
CA GLU A 213 11.67 -3.98 24.23
C GLU A 213 11.66 -5.43 23.70
N ASN A 214 10.50 -5.92 23.30
CA ASN A 214 10.26 -7.33 22.98
C ASN A 214 9.34 -7.46 21.74
N SER A 215 9.60 -8.44 20.90
CA SER A 215 8.83 -8.80 19.68
C SER A 215 7.33 -9.07 19.91
N LEU A 216 6.87 -9.06 21.16
CA LEU A 216 5.46 -9.18 21.54
C LEU A 216 4.56 -8.09 20.89
N ALA A 217 5.10 -6.90 20.60
CA ALA A 217 4.34 -5.84 19.93
C ALA A 217 3.92 -6.22 18.51
N LEU A 218 4.76 -6.96 17.77
CA LEU A 218 4.46 -7.45 16.43
C LEU A 218 3.34 -8.50 16.42
N ILE A 219 3.26 -9.31 17.48
CA ILE A 219 2.22 -10.34 17.63
C ILE A 219 0.93 -9.73 18.18
N ALA A 220 1.05 -8.75 19.09
CA ALA A 220 -0.09 -8.10 19.71
C ALA A 220 -0.93 -7.29 18.71
N LEU A 221 -0.31 -6.66 17.69
CA LEU A 221 -1.01 -5.84 16.71
C LEU A 221 -2.10 -6.60 15.95
N PRO A 222 -1.83 -7.72 15.26
CA PRO A 222 -2.88 -8.45 14.54
C PRO A 222 -3.94 -9.02 15.49
N ILE A 223 -3.57 -9.45 16.70
CA ILE A 223 -4.53 -9.99 17.68
C ILE A 223 -5.46 -8.89 18.17
N THR A 224 -4.94 -7.72 18.53
CA THR A 224 -5.76 -6.60 19.00
C THR A 224 -6.66 -6.07 17.90
N LEU A 225 -6.20 -5.98 16.65
CA LEU A 225 -7.00 -5.57 15.50
C LEU A 225 -8.14 -6.57 15.24
N CYS A 226 -7.87 -7.88 15.27
CA CYS A 226 -8.89 -8.91 15.11
C CYS A 226 -9.93 -8.85 16.23
N LEU A 227 -9.51 -8.72 17.49
CA LEU A 227 -10.43 -8.64 18.62
C LEU A 227 -11.30 -7.39 18.57
N LEU A 228 -10.72 -6.24 18.27
CA LEU A 228 -11.48 -4.98 18.13
C LEU A 228 -12.47 -5.06 16.96
N PHE A 229 -12.06 -5.66 15.84
CA PHE A 229 -12.94 -5.83 14.68
C PHE A 229 -14.12 -6.75 14.99
N VAL A 230 -13.89 -7.88 15.67
CA VAL A 230 -14.95 -8.82 16.09
C VAL A 230 -15.89 -8.21 17.12
N THR A 231 -15.41 -7.30 17.99
CA THR A 231 -16.27 -6.65 19.00
C THR A 231 -17.12 -5.51 18.44
N LEU A 232 -16.81 -5.01 17.23
CA LEU A 232 -17.54 -3.93 16.57
C LEU A 232 -18.51 -4.43 15.49
N LEU A 233 -18.43 -5.70 15.10
CA LEU A 233 -19.40 -6.39 14.24
C LEU A 233 -20.56 -6.96 15.07
#